data_6e4e0b16f609c215535d1b63604816e3
#
_entry.id   6e4e0b16f609c215535d1b63604816e3
#
_cell.length_a   1.000
_cell.length_b   1.000
_cell.length_c   1.000
_cell.angle_alpha   90.00
_cell.angle_beta   90.00
_cell.angle_gamma   90.00
#
_symmetry.space_group_name_H-M   'P 1'
#
loop_
_entity.id
_entity.type
_entity.pdbx_description
1 polymer ?
#
loop_
_entity_poly.entity_id
_entity_poly.type
_entity_poly.pdbx_seq_one_letter_code
_entity_poly.pdbx_strand_id
1 'polypeptide(L)'
;GRVNKGIATMLLMKAYMNDHQYDKAPYAESMKTMGYTLSEDYKDVFSDEMNDETVWAVPGGELAGNEYAYYLFPPNCITFGKNFEHKACPTHRWGGYLMPWDFYDTYDKADARLEVIADSYKDANGTLYTRPGGGGASDDRIQQGAIPVKYLVAPEKYASGNMHIVAFRYADVLLSLAEIENELNGPTDKALNYLKQITDRVGVTHTIPADIQTSKEKFREFLLMERGRELFMEGWRRQDLIRFGKYIEFAKKRGCTAAKDHMVLFPIPPKVITESDGVIEQNPGY
;
A
#
# COMPACT_ATOMS: atom_id res chain seq x y z
N GLY A 1 14.63 7.37 13.77
CA GLY A 1 15.64 6.40 13.66
C GLY A 1 16.81 6.76 12.75
N ARG A 2 17.95 6.14 13.00
CA ARG A 2 19.13 6.29 12.14
C ARG A 2 19.03 5.28 11.00
N VAL A 3 19.57 5.62 9.81
CA VAL A 3 19.69 4.70 8.70
C VAL A 3 20.56 3.50 9.10
N ASN A 4 20.05 2.30 8.89
CA ASN A 4 20.75 1.05 9.14
C ASN A 4 20.99 0.27 7.82
N LYS A 5 21.66 -0.88 7.90
CA LYS A 5 21.95 -1.72 6.73
C LYS A 5 20.67 -2.17 6.01
N GLY A 6 19.61 -2.51 6.75
CA GLY A 6 18.33 -2.93 6.17
C GLY A 6 17.69 -1.83 5.33
N ILE A 7 17.63 -0.61 5.86
CA ILE A 7 17.11 0.56 5.13
C ILE A 7 17.92 0.83 3.86
N ALA A 8 19.26 0.83 3.96
CA ALA A 8 20.13 1.05 2.80
C ALA A 8 19.95 -0.04 1.73
N THR A 9 19.83 -1.31 2.15
CA THR A 9 19.56 -2.44 1.25
C THR A 9 18.22 -2.28 0.55
N MET A 10 17.18 -1.88 1.30
CA MET A 10 15.83 -1.67 0.76
C MET A 10 15.79 -0.55 -0.28
N LEU A 11 16.41 0.59 0.02
CA LEU A 11 16.48 1.73 -0.89
C LEU A 11 17.19 1.36 -2.19
N LEU A 12 18.32 0.67 -2.09
CA LEU A 12 19.11 0.26 -3.26
C LEU A 12 18.39 -0.80 -4.10
N MET A 13 17.69 -1.75 -3.45
CA MET A 13 16.83 -2.72 -4.12
C MET A 13 15.73 -2.00 -4.93
N LYS A 14 15.02 -1.05 -4.32
CA LYS A 14 13.98 -0.28 -5.00
C LYS A 14 14.54 0.52 -6.17
N ALA A 15 15.73 1.12 -6.04
CA ALA A 15 16.36 1.86 -7.11
C ALA A 15 16.64 0.95 -8.32
N TYR A 16 17.26 -0.21 -8.12
CA TYR A 16 17.53 -1.16 -9.19
C TYR A 16 16.26 -1.74 -9.83
N MET A 17 15.26 -2.09 -9.03
CA MET A 17 14.00 -2.60 -9.55
C MET A 17 13.28 -1.55 -10.42
N ASN A 18 13.22 -0.29 -9.97
CA ASN A 18 12.59 0.78 -10.73
C ASN A 18 13.32 1.12 -12.04
N ASP A 19 14.63 0.84 -12.11
CA ASP A 19 15.45 0.96 -13.31
C ASP A 19 15.53 -0.35 -14.12
N HIS A 20 14.74 -1.36 -13.77
CA HIS A 20 14.72 -2.70 -14.39
C HIS A 20 16.07 -3.44 -14.38
N GLN A 21 16.98 -3.07 -13.47
CA GLN A 21 18.27 -3.74 -13.27
C GLN A 21 18.15 -4.87 -12.25
N TYR A 22 17.30 -5.85 -12.54
CA TYR A 22 16.98 -6.93 -11.61
C TYR A 22 18.18 -7.81 -11.27
N ASP A 23 19.14 -7.94 -12.18
CA ASP A 23 20.41 -8.65 -11.98
C ASP A 23 21.27 -8.05 -10.85
N LYS A 24 21.08 -6.79 -10.55
CA LYS A 24 21.78 -6.08 -9.46
C LYS A 24 21.04 -6.09 -8.12
N ALA A 25 19.82 -6.63 -8.08
CA ALA A 25 19.00 -6.65 -6.89
C ALA A 25 19.04 -7.92 -5.99
N PRO A 26 19.68 -9.07 -6.39
CA PRO A 26 19.61 -10.31 -5.60
C PRO A 26 20.25 -10.20 -4.20
N TYR A 27 21.14 -9.24 -3.95
CA TYR A 27 21.71 -8.99 -2.61
C TYR A 27 20.62 -8.67 -1.56
N ALA A 28 19.42 -8.29 -1.99
CA ALA A 28 18.27 -8.09 -1.10
C ALA A 28 17.90 -9.37 -0.32
N GLU A 29 18.29 -10.55 -0.80
CA GLU A 29 18.16 -11.79 -0.03
C GLU A 29 18.88 -11.76 1.32
N SER A 30 19.94 -10.96 1.43
CA SER A 30 20.63 -10.76 2.71
C SER A 30 19.71 -10.22 3.80
N MET A 31 18.59 -9.55 3.46
CA MET A 31 17.62 -9.06 4.42
C MET A 31 16.92 -10.19 5.20
N LYS A 32 16.85 -11.39 4.63
CA LYS A 32 16.30 -12.59 5.31
C LYS A 32 17.10 -12.98 6.55
N THR A 33 18.37 -12.56 6.65
CA THR A 33 19.27 -12.85 7.77
C THR A 33 19.49 -11.65 8.68
N MET A 34 18.76 -10.55 8.49
CA MET A 34 18.90 -9.34 9.30
C MET A 34 17.92 -9.27 10.48
N GLY A 35 17.19 -10.36 10.75
CA GLY A 35 16.26 -10.47 11.88
C GLY A 35 14.85 -9.95 11.60
N TYR A 36 14.54 -9.55 10.38
CA TYR A 36 13.17 -9.17 10.00
C TYR A 36 12.30 -10.39 9.78
N THR A 37 11.05 -10.35 10.27
CA THR A 37 10.04 -11.40 10.11
C THR A 37 8.68 -10.80 9.81
N LEU A 38 7.77 -11.58 9.20
CA LEU A 38 6.38 -11.17 9.10
C LEU A 38 5.73 -11.20 10.48
N SER A 39 4.94 -10.17 10.80
CA SER A 39 4.03 -10.21 11.94
C SER A 39 2.97 -11.29 11.72
N GLU A 40 2.58 -11.99 12.77
CA GLU A 40 1.58 -13.06 12.70
C GLU A 40 0.23 -12.49 12.23
N ASP A 41 -0.23 -11.41 12.87
CA ASP A 41 -1.42 -10.69 12.48
C ASP A 41 -1.07 -9.46 11.62
N TYR A 42 -1.77 -9.31 10.49
CA TYR A 42 -1.55 -8.16 9.58
C TYR A 42 -1.78 -6.80 10.25
N LYS A 43 -2.79 -6.66 11.10
CA LYS A 43 -3.10 -5.41 11.80
C LYS A 43 -2.01 -4.95 12.75
N ASP A 44 -1.23 -5.89 13.33
CA ASP A 44 -0.20 -5.59 14.32
C ASP A 44 1.02 -4.90 13.70
N VAL A 45 1.20 -5.03 12.39
CA VAL A 45 2.24 -4.30 11.63
C VAL A 45 2.10 -2.79 11.80
N PHE A 46 0.86 -2.31 11.92
CA PHE A 46 0.51 -0.88 11.95
C PHE A 46 0.12 -0.40 13.35
N SER A 47 0.48 -1.16 14.37
CA SER A 47 0.40 -0.73 15.77
C SER A 47 1.35 0.45 16.03
N ASP A 48 1.19 1.08 17.17
CA ASP A 48 2.04 2.21 17.59
C ASP A 48 3.42 1.77 18.12
N GLU A 49 3.66 0.47 18.18
CA GLU A 49 4.95 -0.10 18.58
C GLU A 49 5.72 -0.60 17.36
N MET A 50 7.04 -0.41 17.39
CA MET A 50 7.92 -0.99 16.38
C MET A 50 7.95 -2.50 16.54
N ASN A 51 7.78 -3.22 15.44
CA ASN A 51 7.77 -4.69 15.39
C ASN A 51 8.86 -5.21 14.43
N ASP A 52 9.07 -6.52 14.44
CA ASP A 52 10.13 -7.16 13.64
C ASP A 52 9.86 -7.13 12.12
N GLU A 53 8.65 -6.80 11.70
CA GLU A 53 8.36 -6.59 10.27
C GLU A 53 8.80 -5.20 9.79
N THR A 54 8.88 -4.20 10.65
CA THR A 54 9.22 -2.83 10.29
C THR A 54 10.71 -2.69 9.99
N VAL A 55 11.05 -2.42 8.73
CA VAL A 55 12.42 -2.08 8.31
C VAL A 55 12.71 -0.61 8.56
N TRP A 56 11.75 0.27 8.25
CA TRP A 56 11.83 1.69 8.51
C TRP A 56 10.43 2.30 8.67
N ALA A 57 10.30 3.13 9.69
CA ALA A 57 9.12 3.96 9.88
C ALA A 57 9.54 5.41 10.12
N VAL A 58 8.70 6.35 9.71
CA VAL A 58 8.78 7.75 10.11
C VAL A 58 8.15 7.84 11.50
N PRO A 59 8.93 8.15 12.55
CA PRO A 59 8.38 8.18 13.88
C PRO A 59 7.41 9.36 14.04
N GLY A 60 6.24 9.10 14.58
CA GLY A 60 5.38 10.10 15.18
C GLY A 60 5.80 10.37 16.62
N GLY A 61 5.48 11.54 17.15
CA GLY A 61 5.78 11.92 18.53
C GLY A 61 5.22 13.30 18.87
N GLU A 62 5.29 13.68 20.15
CA GLU A 62 4.76 14.96 20.64
C GLU A 62 5.31 16.18 19.88
N LEU A 63 6.56 16.08 19.40
CA LEU A 63 7.24 17.16 18.66
C LEU A 63 7.09 17.06 17.13
N ALA A 64 6.58 15.94 16.61
CA ALA A 64 6.45 15.65 15.19
C ALA A 64 5.13 14.94 14.90
N GLY A 65 4.03 15.54 15.36
CA GLY A 65 2.70 15.05 15.10
C GLY A 65 2.43 14.95 13.61
N ASN A 66 1.69 13.93 13.19
CA ASN A 66 1.21 13.80 11.83
C ASN A 66 -0.32 13.72 11.81
N GLU A 67 -0.89 14.27 10.75
CA GLU A 67 -2.35 14.33 10.57
C GLU A 67 -2.86 13.20 9.67
N TYR A 68 -2.03 12.20 9.38
CA TYR A 68 -2.33 11.14 8.43
C TYR A 68 -3.64 10.42 8.75
N ALA A 69 -3.88 10.11 10.01
CA ALA A 69 -5.12 9.46 10.44
C ALA A 69 -6.38 10.29 10.18
N TYR A 70 -6.28 11.62 10.20
CA TYR A 70 -7.43 12.49 9.95
C TYR A 70 -7.98 12.36 8.53
N TYR A 71 -7.14 12.01 7.57
CA TYR A 71 -7.52 11.80 6.17
C TYR A 71 -8.14 10.42 5.90
N LEU A 72 -8.12 9.51 6.87
CA LEU A 72 -8.66 8.16 6.69
C LEU A 72 -10.18 8.13 6.95
N PHE A 73 -10.63 8.79 7.98
CA PHE A 73 -12.00 8.66 8.46
C PHE A 73 -12.95 9.72 7.90
N PRO A 74 -14.18 9.35 7.51
CA PRO A 74 -15.24 10.31 7.20
C PRO A 74 -15.55 11.20 8.40
N PRO A 75 -15.95 12.48 8.19
CA PRO A 75 -16.21 13.42 9.28
C PRO A 75 -17.24 12.97 10.32
N ASN A 76 -18.21 12.16 9.92
CA ASN A 76 -19.30 11.65 10.75
C ASN A 76 -19.06 10.22 11.26
N CYS A 77 -17.98 9.55 10.89
CA CYS A 77 -17.68 8.20 11.35
C CYS A 77 -17.42 8.15 12.85
N ILE A 78 -18.14 7.30 13.57
CA ILE A 78 -17.93 7.04 15.00
C ILE A 78 -17.50 5.59 15.23
N THR A 79 -18.15 4.61 14.57
CA THR A 79 -17.84 3.20 14.70
C THR A 79 -17.74 2.55 13.33
N PHE A 80 -16.82 1.62 13.20
CA PHE A 80 -16.62 0.82 11.99
C PHE A 80 -16.16 -0.61 12.37
N GLY A 81 -15.80 -1.43 11.37
CA GLY A 81 -15.44 -2.83 11.57
C GLY A 81 -16.62 -3.77 11.42
N LYS A 82 -16.33 -5.08 11.40
CA LYS A 82 -17.28 -6.14 11.02
C LYS A 82 -18.60 -6.12 11.81
N ASN A 83 -18.55 -5.79 13.08
CA ASN A 83 -19.74 -5.63 13.93
C ASN A 83 -19.78 -4.26 14.61
N PHE A 84 -19.15 -3.27 13.99
CA PHE A 84 -18.96 -1.93 14.54
C PHE A 84 -18.23 -1.93 15.88
N GLU A 85 -17.31 -2.87 16.05
CA GLU A 85 -16.48 -3.05 17.25
C GLU A 85 -15.44 -1.96 17.44
N HIS A 86 -15.03 -1.30 16.36
CA HIS A 86 -14.01 -0.25 16.42
C HIS A 86 -14.64 1.13 16.67
N LYS A 87 -14.15 1.81 17.69
CA LYS A 87 -14.53 3.19 18.05
C LYS A 87 -13.34 4.14 18.03
N ALA A 88 -12.25 3.72 17.43
CA ALA A 88 -10.98 4.45 17.40
C ALA A 88 -10.93 5.49 16.27
N CYS A 89 -11.95 6.34 16.17
CA CYS A 89 -11.94 7.46 15.22
C CYS A 89 -11.29 8.68 15.86
N PRO A 90 -10.38 9.40 15.19
CA PRO A 90 -9.78 10.61 15.70
C PRO A 90 -10.84 11.72 15.87
N THR A 91 -10.57 12.70 16.73
CA THR A 91 -11.45 13.84 16.96
C THR A 91 -11.67 14.66 15.68
N HIS A 92 -10.58 14.89 14.91
CA HIS A 92 -10.64 15.52 13.60
C HIS A 92 -10.67 14.44 12.52
N ARG A 93 -11.63 14.53 11.63
CA ARG A 93 -11.89 13.54 10.58
C ARG A 93 -12.24 14.29 9.29
N TRP A 94 -11.31 14.29 8.35
CA TRP A 94 -11.49 15.03 7.10
C TRP A 94 -11.93 14.13 5.95
N GLY A 95 -11.60 12.83 6.03
CA GLY A 95 -11.78 11.89 4.94
C GLY A 95 -10.94 12.29 3.72
N GLY A 96 -10.70 11.41 2.79
CA GLY A 96 -9.98 11.78 1.57
C GLY A 96 -9.36 10.60 0.87
N TYR A 97 -8.89 9.61 1.60
CA TYR A 97 -8.34 8.41 1.00
C TYR A 97 -9.39 7.31 0.98
N LEU A 98 -9.65 6.79 -0.20
CA LEU A 98 -10.60 5.71 -0.42
C LEU A 98 -9.95 4.60 -1.25
N MET A 99 -10.30 3.36 -0.93
CA MET A 99 -10.01 2.22 -1.77
C MET A 99 -11.20 2.04 -2.72
N PRO A 100 -11.02 2.20 -4.05
CA PRO A 100 -12.11 2.02 -5.00
C PRO A 100 -12.75 0.64 -4.87
N TRP A 101 -14.08 0.55 -5.03
CA TRP A 101 -14.83 -0.69 -4.84
C TRP A 101 -14.38 -1.81 -5.77
N ASP A 102 -14.05 -1.51 -7.01
CA ASP A 102 -13.51 -2.48 -7.96
C ASP A 102 -12.20 -3.14 -7.48
N PHE A 103 -11.39 -2.40 -6.72
CA PHE A 103 -10.19 -2.95 -6.10
C PHE A 103 -10.50 -3.69 -4.80
N TYR A 104 -11.37 -3.15 -3.95
CA TYR A 104 -11.86 -3.83 -2.75
C TYR A 104 -12.43 -5.21 -3.06
N ASP A 105 -13.21 -5.32 -4.15
CA ASP A 105 -13.83 -6.57 -4.58
C ASP A 105 -12.83 -7.61 -5.11
N THR A 106 -11.53 -7.28 -5.21
CA THR A 106 -10.47 -8.26 -5.53
C THR A 106 -9.97 -9.03 -4.30
N TYR A 107 -10.35 -8.62 -3.11
CA TYR A 107 -10.02 -9.37 -1.89
C TYR A 107 -10.95 -10.59 -1.74
N ASP A 108 -10.40 -11.73 -1.32
CA ASP A 108 -11.20 -12.85 -0.86
C ASP A 108 -11.92 -12.48 0.44
N LYS A 109 -13.10 -13.05 0.67
CA LYS A 109 -13.88 -12.78 1.89
C LYS A 109 -13.19 -13.26 3.18
N ALA A 110 -12.29 -14.22 3.06
CA ALA A 110 -11.50 -14.75 4.17
C ALA A 110 -10.21 -13.95 4.41
N ASP A 111 -9.89 -12.96 3.58
CA ASP A 111 -8.66 -12.20 3.66
C ASP A 111 -8.61 -11.36 4.95
N ALA A 112 -7.63 -11.67 5.81
CA ALA A 112 -7.47 -11.00 7.10
C ALA A 112 -7.22 -9.48 6.96
N ARG A 113 -6.74 -9.01 5.81
CA ARG A 113 -6.54 -7.57 5.54
C ARG A 113 -7.84 -6.78 5.50
N LEU A 114 -8.99 -7.44 5.29
CA LEU A 114 -10.30 -6.78 5.36
C LEU A 114 -10.64 -6.25 6.76
N GLU A 115 -9.97 -6.73 7.81
CA GLU A 115 -10.14 -6.18 9.15
C GLU A 115 -9.74 -4.71 9.27
N VAL A 116 -8.82 -4.25 8.40
CA VAL A 116 -8.35 -2.86 8.37
C VAL A 116 -8.85 -2.09 7.14
N ILE A 117 -9.97 -2.53 6.58
CA ILE A 117 -10.66 -1.85 5.46
C ILE A 117 -12.16 -1.81 5.77
N ALA A 118 -12.67 -0.65 6.13
CA ALA A 118 -14.09 -0.54 6.46
C ALA A 118 -14.94 -0.38 5.18
N ASP A 119 -15.89 -1.29 4.99
CA ASP A 119 -16.90 -1.24 3.92
C ASP A 119 -18.19 -0.54 4.36
N SER A 120 -18.29 -0.21 5.64
CA SER A 120 -19.42 0.43 6.27
C SER A 120 -19.00 1.11 7.59
N TYR A 121 -19.77 2.07 8.04
CA TYR A 121 -19.58 2.74 9.32
C TYR A 121 -20.90 3.27 9.90
N LYS A 122 -20.90 3.65 11.19
CA LYS A 122 -22.00 4.34 11.83
C LYS A 122 -21.60 5.72 12.33
N ASP A 123 -22.53 6.66 12.28
CA ASP A 123 -22.39 7.98 12.89
C ASP A 123 -22.82 8.00 14.37
N ALA A 124 -22.80 9.19 14.98
CA ALA A 124 -23.19 9.38 16.39
C ALA A 124 -24.68 9.08 16.66
N ASN A 125 -25.54 9.12 15.64
CA ASN A 125 -26.95 8.80 15.74
C ASN A 125 -27.24 7.30 15.49
N GLY A 126 -26.21 6.51 15.22
CA GLY A 126 -26.33 5.10 14.87
C GLY A 126 -26.76 4.87 13.41
N THR A 127 -26.77 5.92 12.57
CA THR A 127 -27.07 5.78 11.14
C THR A 127 -25.99 4.96 10.46
N LEU A 128 -26.41 3.90 9.79
CA LEU A 128 -25.51 3.02 9.04
C LEU A 128 -25.25 3.59 7.65
N TYR A 129 -23.98 3.77 7.29
CA TYR A 129 -23.52 4.15 5.96
C TYR A 129 -22.84 2.96 5.30
N THR A 130 -23.19 2.67 4.05
CA THR A 130 -22.69 1.50 3.30
C THR A 130 -22.31 1.87 1.88
N ARG A 131 -21.61 0.95 1.22
CA ARG A 131 -21.38 0.99 -0.23
C ARG A 131 -22.71 1.05 -1.02
N PRO A 132 -22.67 1.43 -2.33
CA PRO A 132 -23.86 1.38 -3.19
C PRO A 132 -24.55 0.01 -3.14
N GLY A 133 -25.86 0.00 -2.91
CA GLY A 133 -26.65 -1.23 -2.82
C GLY A 133 -26.57 -1.98 -1.49
N GLY A 134 -25.85 -1.48 -0.48
CA GLY A 134 -25.70 -2.11 0.84
C GLY A 134 -26.86 -1.89 1.81
N GLY A 135 -27.90 -1.14 1.41
CA GLY A 135 -29.11 -0.93 2.23
C GLY A 135 -29.00 0.12 3.34
N GLY A 136 -27.86 0.77 3.51
CA GLY A 136 -27.66 1.86 4.45
C GLY A 136 -27.85 3.24 3.82
N ALA A 137 -27.59 4.30 4.63
CA ALA A 137 -27.57 5.67 4.16
C ALA A 137 -26.42 5.89 3.16
N SER A 138 -26.57 6.93 2.34
CA SER A 138 -25.58 7.34 1.35
C SER A 138 -24.73 8.48 1.91
N ASP A 139 -23.41 8.36 1.67
CA ASP A 139 -22.43 9.43 1.88
C ASP A 139 -21.51 9.44 0.65
N ASP A 140 -21.15 10.63 0.16
CA ASP A 140 -20.36 10.79 -1.07
C ASP A 140 -19.03 10.03 -1.06
N ARG A 141 -18.47 9.78 0.11
CA ARG A 141 -17.18 9.06 0.24
C ARG A 141 -17.39 7.56 0.16
N ILE A 142 -18.25 6.99 1.02
CA ILE A 142 -18.50 5.54 1.03
C ILE A 142 -19.10 5.06 -0.29
N GLN A 143 -19.77 5.94 -1.05
CA GLN A 143 -20.24 5.63 -2.38
C GLN A 143 -19.09 5.41 -3.39
N GLN A 144 -17.94 6.07 -3.18
CA GLN A 144 -16.81 6.01 -4.09
C GLN A 144 -15.81 4.89 -3.75
N GLY A 145 -15.75 4.44 -2.50
CA GLY A 145 -14.82 3.40 -2.09
C GLY A 145 -14.90 3.02 -0.62
N ALA A 146 -14.24 1.93 -0.27
CA ALA A 146 -14.03 1.49 1.10
C ALA A 146 -13.02 2.42 1.81
N ILE A 147 -13.10 2.47 3.13
CA ILE A 147 -12.26 3.32 3.97
C ILE A 147 -11.08 2.50 4.46
N PRO A 148 -9.83 2.79 4.01
CA PRO A 148 -8.66 2.10 4.51
C PRO A 148 -8.29 2.63 5.89
N VAL A 149 -8.43 1.79 6.92
CA VAL A 149 -8.20 2.15 8.33
C VAL A 149 -6.98 1.44 8.90
N LYS A 150 -5.93 1.38 8.13
CA LYS A 150 -4.75 0.54 8.37
C LYS A 150 -4.06 0.77 9.73
N TYR A 151 -4.13 1.97 10.25
CA TYR A 151 -3.54 2.34 11.54
C TYR A 151 -4.63 2.41 12.63
N LEU A 152 -4.98 1.25 13.20
CA LEU A 152 -5.95 1.12 14.28
C LEU A 152 -5.29 1.37 15.64
N VAL A 153 -4.93 2.63 15.94
CA VAL A 153 -4.38 3.03 17.23
C VAL A 153 -5.48 3.59 18.15
N ALA A 154 -5.19 3.71 19.43
CA ALA A 154 -6.12 4.30 20.38
C ALA A 154 -6.44 5.77 20.04
N PRO A 155 -7.69 6.26 20.25
CA PRO A 155 -8.12 7.60 19.84
C PRO A 155 -7.23 8.74 20.36
N GLU A 156 -6.72 8.64 21.58
CA GLU A 156 -5.80 9.60 22.18
C GLU A 156 -4.46 9.70 21.42
N LYS A 157 -4.03 8.62 20.78
CA LYS A 157 -2.79 8.62 19.98
C LYS A 157 -2.99 9.30 18.62
N TYR A 158 -4.16 9.21 18.03
CA TYR A 158 -4.48 10.04 16.87
C TYR A 158 -4.42 11.53 17.20
N ALA A 159 -4.96 11.92 18.35
CA ALA A 159 -4.99 13.32 18.78
C ALA A 159 -3.58 13.88 19.05
N SER A 160 -2.64 13.05 19.52
CA SER A 160 -1.24 13.43 19.78
C SER A 160 -0.33 13.33 18.55
N GLY A 161 -0.79 12.74 17.44
CA GLY A 161 0.02 12.50 16.26
C GLY A 161 1.15 11.49 16.48
N ASN A 162 1.09 10.68 17.54
CA ASN A 162 2.15 9.74 17.94
C ASN A 162 2.19 8.44 17.12
N MET A 163 1.56 8.43 15.98
CA MET A 163 1.50 7.27 15.11
C MET A 163 2.75 7.18 14.22
N HIS A 164 3.43 6.05 14.26
CA HIS A 164 4.54 5.76 13.34
C HIS A 164 4.01 5.43 11.94
N ILE A 165 4.56 6.06 10.91
CA ILE A 165 4.20 5.76 9.52
C ILE A 165 5.23 4.79 8.95
N VAL A 166 4.81 3.57 8.68
CA VAL A 166 5.65 2.52 8.09
C VAL A 166 5.99 2.88 6.64
N ALA A 167 7.28 3.04 6.36
CA ALA A 167 7.78 3.34 5.03
C ALA A 167 8.30 2.08 4.32
N PHE A 168 9.03 1.22 5.02
CA PHE A 168 9.51 -0.06 4.53
C PHE A 168 9.25 -1.17 5.54
N ARG A 169 8.80 -2.33 5.06
CA ARG A 169 8.56 -3.50 5.88
C ARG A 169 8.91 -4.80 5.14
N TYR A 170 9.06 -5.87 5.90
CA TYR A 170 9.57 -7.13 5.39
C TYR A 170 8.67 -7.79 4.34
N ALA A 171 7.36 -7.59 4.42
CA ALA A 171 6.44 -8.07 3.37
C ALA A 171 6.77 -7.47 1.99
N ASP A 172 7.14 -6.17 1.91
CA ASP A 172 7.58 -5.59 0.65
C ASP A 172 8.92 -6.19 0.17
N VAL A 173 9.81 -6.58 1.09
CA VAL A 173 11.02 -7.33 0.73
C VAL A 173 10.67 -8.65 0.07
N LEU A 174 9.78 -9.44 0.67
CA LEU A 174 9.36 -10.75 0.13
C LEU A 174 8.71 -10.62 -1.25
N LEU A 175 7.77 -9.69 -1.39
CA LEU A 175 7.13 -9.43 -2.69
C LEU A 175 8.11 -8.91 -3.74
N SER A 176 9.11 -8.12 -3.33
CA SER A 176 10.17 -7.66 -4.22
C SER A 176 11.11 -8.79 -4.63
N LEU A 177 11.46 -9.71 -3.70
CA LEU A 177 12.23 -10.91 -4.03
C LEU A 177 11.47 -11.86 -4.96
N ALA A 178 10.15 -11.99 -4.81
CA ALA A 178 9.32 -12.74 -5.76
C ALA A 178 9.36 -12.13 -7.16
N GLU A 179 9.31 -10.79 -7.25
CA GLU A 179 9.43 -10.06 -8.51
C GLU A 179 10.82 -10.26 -9.15
N ILE A 180 11.89 -10.03 -8.39
CA ILE A 180 13.26 -10.17 -8.86
C ILE A 180 13.50 -11.59 -9.38
N GLU A 181 13.09 -12.61 -8.63
CA GLU A 181 13.24 -14.01 -9.03
C GLU A 181 12.47 -14.32 -10.33
N ASN A 182 11.23 -13.86 -10.43
CA ASN A 182 10.42 -14.01 -11.64
C ASN A 182 11.03 -13.29 -12.85
N GLU A 183 11.61 -12.10 -12.66
CA GLU A 183 12.23 -11.34 -13.74
C GLU A 183 13.52 -12.00 -14.27
N LEU A 184 14.31 -12.60 -13.39
CA LEU A 184 15.59 -13.23 -13.75
C LEU A 184 15.42 -14.66 -14.25
N ASN A 185 14.60 -15.46 -13.57
CA ASN A 185 14.56 -16.92 -13.75
C ASN A 185 13.20 -17.45 -14.19
N GLY A 186 12.19 -16.57 -14.29
CA GLY A 186 10.79 -16.96 -14.49
C GLY A 186 10.10 -17.35 -13.18
N PRO A 187 8.84 -17.86 -13.27
CA PRO A 187 8.01 -18.16 -12.11
C PRO A 187 8.40 -19.47 -11.43
N THR A 188 9.59 -19.47 -10.82
CA THR A 188 10.15 -20.62 -10.10
C THR A 188 9.39 -20.91 -8.80
N ASP A 189 9.63 -22.12 -8.23
CA ASP A 189 9.12 -22.45 -6.88
C ASP A 189 9.66 -21.48 -5.81
N LYS A 190 10.84 -20.92 -6.01
CA LYS A 190 11.41 -19.91 -5.13
C LYS A 190 10.60 -18.62 -5.16
N ALA A 191 10.23 -18.13 -6.35
CA ALA A 191 9.37 -16.96 -6.52
C ALA A 191 8.00 -17.19 -5.86
N LEU A 192 7.40 -18.37 -6.11
CA LEU A 192 6.13 -18.76 -5.50
C LEU A 192 6.21 -18.85 -3.96
N ASN A 193 7.31 -19.35 -3.41
CA ASN A 193 7.48 -19.45 -1.97
C ASN A 193 7.55 -18.08 -1.27
N TYR A 194 8.16 -17.07 -1.88
CA TYR A 194 8.10 -15.70 -1.35
C TYR A 194 6.68 -15.15 -1.35
N LEU A 195 5.93 -15.36 -2.43
CA LEU A 195 4.54 -14.94 -2.53
C LEU A 195 3.66 -15.66 -1.51
N LYS A 196 3.82 -16.97 -1.35
CA LYS A 196 3.04 -17.78 -0.40
C LYS A 196 3.18 -17.32 1.05
N GLN A 197 4.34 -16.88 1.49
CA GLN A 197 4.51 -16.38 2.85
C GLN A 197 3.53 -15.21 3.15
N ILE A 198 3.25 -14.36 2.17
CA ILE A 198 2.29 -13.26 2.30
C ILE A 198 0.86 -13.79 2.31
N THR A 199 0.50 -14.63 1.34
CA THR A 199 -0.87 -15.13 1.20
C THR A 199 -1.25 -16.12 2.30
N ASP A 200 -0.31 -16.90 2.83
CA ASP A 200 -0.51 -17.80 3.97
C ASP A 200 -0.82 -17.01 5.25
N ARG A 201 -0.07 -15.93 5.52
CA ARG A 201 -0.29 -15.07 6.68
C ARG A 201 -1.72 -14.52 6.74
N VAL A 202 -2.30 -14.18 5.61
CA VAL A 202 -3.64 -13.57 5.51
C VAL A 202 -4.74 -14.56 5.11
N GLY A 203 -4.41 -15.87 5.06
CA GLY A 203 -5.38 -16.94 4.86
C GLY A 203 -5.89 -17.12 3.42
N VAL A 204 -5.20 -16.60 2.41
CA VAL A 204 -5.71 -16.58 1.02
C VAL A 204 -4.83 -17.31 0.01
N THR A 205 -3.94 -18.19 0.43
CA THR A 205 -3.11 -18.98 -0.51
C THR A 205 -3.93 -19.78 -1.52
N HIS A 206 -5.16 -20.16 -1.18
CA HIS A 206 -6.09 -20.84 -2.08
C HIS A 206 -6.52 -19.97 -3.28
N THR A 207 -6.36 -18.65 -3.22
CA THR A 207 -6.67 -17.73 -4.33
C THR A 207 -5.58 -17.66 -5.38
N ILE A 208 -4.39 -18.23 -5.13
CA ILE A 208 -3.30 -18.27 -6.10
C ILE A 208 -3.73 -19.17 -7.27
N PRO A 209 -3.77 -18.67 -8.51
CA PRO A 209 -4.16 -19.49 -9.67
C PRO A 209 -3.23 -20.69 -9.84
N ALA A 210 -3.80 -21.86 -10.13
CA ALA A 210 -3.02 -23.09 -10.31
C ALA A 210 -2.00 -22.98 -11.46
N ASP A 211 -2.23 -22.09 -12.40
CA ASP A 211 -1.42 -21.88 -13.59
C ASP A 211 -0.47 -20.67 -13.49
N ILE A 212 -0.32 -20.09 -12.30
CA ILE A 212 0.53 -18.89 -12.09
C ILE A 212 1.99 -19.13 -12.56
N GLN A 213 2.48 -20.35 -12.41
CA GLN A 213 3.83 -20.73 -12.82
C GLN A 213 3.97 -21.13 -14.30
N THR A 214 2.91 -20.96 -15.10
CA THR A 214 2.98 -21.32 -16.54
C THR A 214 3.60 -20.21 -17.39
N SER A 215 3.61 -18.97 -16.92
CA SER A 215 4.32 -17.88 -17.59
C SER A 215 4.75 -16.78 -16.62
N LYS A 216 5.83 -16.10 -16.99
CA LYS A 216 6.36 -14.93 -16.32
C LYS A 216 5.33 -13.81 -16.22
N GLU A 217 4.53 -13.63 -17.27
CA GLU A 217 3.49 -12.59 -17.37
C GLU A 217 2.34 -12.86 -16.39
N LYS A 218 1.85 -14.10 -16.31
CA LYS A 218 0.79 -14.47 -15.35
C LYS A 218 1.25 -14.24 -13.92
N PHE A 219 2.49 -14.61 -13.61
CA PHE A 219 3.06 -14.37 -12.28
C PHE A 219 3.15 -12.86 -11.99
N ARG A 220 3.62 -12.05 -12.96
CA ARG A 220 3.69 -10.59 -12.83
C ARG A 220 2.32 -9.97 -12.58
N GLU A 221 1.31 -10.37 -13.33
CA GLU A 221 -0.05 -9.83 -13.18
C GLU A 221 -0.62 -10.14 -11.80
N PHE A 222 -0.50 -11.38 -11.34
CA PHE A 222 -0.94 -11.75 -10.01
C PHE A 222 -0.16 -10.99 -8.92
N LEU A 223 1.16 -10.93 -9.05
CA LEU A 223 2.04 -10.25 -8.09
C LEU A 223 1.72 -8.75 -8.00
N LEU A 224 1.46 -8.06 -9.12
CA LEU A 224 1.06 -6.65 -9.13
C LEU A 224 -0.24 -6.43 -8.34
N MET A 225 -1.20 -7.35 -8.46
CA MET A 225 -2.45 -7.27 -7.69
C MET A 225 -2.20 -7.55 -6.22
N GLU A 226 -1.40 -8.56 -5.90
CA GLU A 226 -1.06 -8.90 -4.51
C GLU A 226 -0.27 -7.79 -3.82
N ARG A 227 0.70 -7.17 -4.50
CA ARG A 227 1.38 -5.97 -4.01
C ARG A 227 0.40 -4.83 -3.71
N GLY A 228 -0.62 -4.65 -4.56
CA GLY A 228 -1.66 -3.66 -4.32
C GLY A 228 -2.52 -3.97 -3.09
N ARG A 229 -2.88 -5.25 -2.89
CA ARG A 229 -3.64 -5.71 -1.71
C ARG A 229 -2.82 -5.63 -0.41
N GLU A 230 -1.54 -5.95 -0.49
CA GLU A 230 -0.66 -5.96 0.68
C GLU A 230 -0.22 -4.56 1.11
N LEU A 231 0.19 -3.73 0.14
CA LEU A 231 0.87 -2.46 0.38
C LEU A 231 -0.04 -1.22 0.17
N PHE A 232 -1.39 -1.40 0.24
CA PHE A 232 -2.28 -0.26 0.11
C PHE A 232 -2.00 0.78 1.20
N MET A 233 -2.16 2.06 0.87
CA MET A 233 -1.89 3.21 1.75
C MET A 233 -0.43 3.33 2.26
N GLU A 234 0.53 2.64 1.66
CA GLU A 234 1.96 2.76 1.99
C GLU A 234 2.76 3.55 0.94
N GLY A 235 2.08 4.15 -0.04
CA GLY A 235 2.69 5.02 -1.05
C GLY A 235 3.34 4.29 -2.24
N TRP A 236 3.32 2.95 -2.31
CA TRP A 236 4.05 2.18 -3.33
C TRP A 236 3.30 1.97 -4.65
N ARG A 237 1.96 2.08 -4.65
CA ARG A 237 1.13 1.69 -5.80
C ARG A 237 1.50 2.38 -7.11
N ARG A 238 1.79 3.70 -7.08
CA ARG A 238 2.19 4.44 -8.27
C ARG A 238 3.47 3.90 -8.88
N GLN A 239 4.49 3.66 -8.06
CA GLN A 239 5.78 3.14 -8.52
C GLN A 239 5.64 1.72 -9.07
N ASP A 240 4.88 0.86 -8.40
CA ASP A 240 4.60 -0.49 -8.89
C ASP A 240 3.89 -0.44 -10.25
N LEU A 241 2.84 0.34 -10.40
CA LEU A 241 2.13 0.47 -11.67
C LEU A 241 3.01 1.00 -12.80
N ILE A 242 3.94 1.94 -12.53
CA ILE A 242 4.90 2.44 -13.51
C ILE A 242 5.86 1.33 -13.90
N ARG A 243 6.49 0.65 -12.94
CA ARG A 243 7.47 -0.42 -13.15
C ARG A 243 6.88 -1.60 -13.93
N PHE A 244 5.60 -1.92 -13.67
CA PHE A 244 4.87 -2.97 -14.39
C PHE A 244 4.29 -2.50 -15.73
N GLY A 245 4.46 -1.22 -16.12
CA GLY A 245 3.92 -0.66 -17.36
C GLY A 245 2.41 -0.50 -17.39
N LYS A 246 1.75 -0.45 -16.23
CA LYS A 246 0.29 -0.44 -16.09
C LYS A 246 -0.30 0.91 -15.62
N TYR A 247 0.53 1.90 -15.33
CA TYR A 247 0.07 3.15 -14.71
C TYR A 247 -0.97 3.89 -15.55
N ILE A 248 -0.70 4.09 -16.84
CA ILE A 248 -1.61 4.81 -17.74
C ILE A 248 -2.87 3.98 -18.06
N GLU A 249 -2.73 2.66 -18.22
CA GLU A 249 -3.86 1.75 -18.41
C GLU A 249 -4.83 1.82 -17.22
N PHE A 250 -4.33 1.73 -16.00
CA PHE A 250 -5.14 1.82 -14.78
C PHE A 250 -5.78 3.20 -14.60
N ALA A 251 -5.07 4.29 -14.94
CA ALA A 251 -5.63 5.63 -14.89
C ALA A 251 -6.83 5.77 -15.86
N LYS A 252 -6.69 5.29 -17.09
CA LYS A 252 -7.77 5.31 -18.10
C LYS A 252 -8.96 4.45 -17.67
N LYS A 253 -8.73 3.26 -17.13
CA LYS A 253 -9.78 2.39 -16.57
C LYS A 253 -10.60 3.09 -15.48
N ARG A 254 -9.99 3.99 -14.72
CA ARG A 254 -10.63 4.79 -13.65
C ARG A 254 -11.22 6.11 -14.13
N GLY A 255 -11.37 6.28 -15.44
CA GLY A 255 -12.01 7.45 -16.04
C GLY A 255 -11.09 8.64 -16.29
N CYS A 256 -9.78 8.54 -16.03
CA CYS A 256 -8.82 9.58 -16.39
C CYS A 256 -8.48 9.51 -17.88
N THR A 257 -9.40 9.96 -18.73
CA THR A 257 -9.25 9.92 -20.20
C THR A 257 -8.11 10.80 -20.72
N ALA A 258 -7.71 11.81 -19.93
CA ALA A 258 -6.60 12.71 -20.24
C ALA A 258 -5.21 12.10 -19.97
N ALA A 259 -5.13 10.89 -19.39
CA ALA A 259 -3.85 10.24 -19.09
C ALA A 259 -3.07 9.93 -20.38
N LYS A 260 -1.80 10.37 -20.43
CA LYS A 260 -0.87 10.20 -21.54
C LYS A 260 0.40 9.49 -21.06
N ASP A 261 1.10 8.82 -21.97
CA ASP A 261 2.25 7.97 -21.66
C ASP A 261 3.39 8.72 -20.93
N HIS A 262 3.63 10.00 -21.25
CA HIS A 262 4.65 10.79 -20.57
C HIS A 262 4.33 11.11 -19.10
N MET A 263 3.07 10.95 -18.65
CA MET A 263 2.66 11.24 -17.26
C MET A 263 3.17 10.21 -16.23
N VAL A 264 3.93 9.22 -16.66
CA VAL A 264 4.74 8.37 -15.75
C VAL A 264 5.83 9.20 -15.05
N LEU A 265 6.29 10.28 -15.67
CA LEU A 265 7.15 11.29 -15.08
C LEU A 265 6.33 12.47 -14.58
N PHE A 266 6.86 13.23 -13.64
CA PHE A 266 6.30 14.53 -13.27
C PHE A 266 6.91 15.63 -14.14
N PRO A 267 6.17 16.72 -14.44
CA PRO A 267 6.78 17.90 -15.05
C PRO A 267 7.83 18.51 -14.12
N ILE A 268 8.91 18.99 -14.68
CA ILE A 268 9.90 19.77 -13.94
C ILE A 268 9.32 21.16 -13.73
N PRO A 269 9.28 21.70 -12.50
CA PRO A 269 8.73 23.02 -12.24
C PRO A 269 9.42 24.10 -13.09
N PRO A 270 8.67 25.03 -13.71
CA PRO A 270 9.25 26.08 -14.55
C PRO A 270 10.36 26.89 -13.85
N LYS A 271 10.21 27.12 -12.54
CA LYS A 271 11.23 27.80 -11.73
C LYS A 271 12.57 27.07 -11.76
N VAL A 272 12.57 25.74 -11.62
CA VAL A 272 13.81 24.93 -11.65
C VAL A 272 14.50 25.03 -13.01
N ILE A 273 13.71 24.99 -14.10
CA ILE A 273 14.25 25.15 -15.46
C ILE A 273 14.89 26.52 -15.62
N THR A 274 14.19 27.59 -15.21
CA THR A 274 14.71 28.97 -15.31
C THR A 274 15.96 29.17 -14.48
N GLU A 275 16.00 28.67 -13.24
CA GLU A 275 17.15 28.81 -12.33
C GLU A 275 18.35 27.95 -12.74
N SER A 276 18.18 27.00 -13.65
CA SER A 276 19.27 26.16 -14.16
C SER A 276 20.07 26.79 -15.30
N ASP A 277 19.73 28.03 -15.72
CA ASP A 277 20.35 28.71 -16.88
C ASP A 277 20.34 27.82 -18.16
N GLY A 278 19.29 27.05 -18.37
CA GLY A 278 19.11 26.22 -19.56
C GLY A 278 19.83 24.85 -19.52
N VAL A 279 20.40 24.48 -18.36
CA VAL A 279 21.03 23.15 -18.17
C VAL A 279 20.00 22.04 -18.01
N ILE A 280 18.86 22.37 -17.37
CA ILE A 280 17.77 21.42 -17.15
C ILE A 280 16.68 21.64 -18.20
N GLU A 281 16.39 20.62 -18.98
CA GLU A 281 15.29 20.61 -19.94
C GLU A 281 14.05 19.93 -19.35
N GLN A 282 12.87 20.31 -19.85
CA GLN A 282 11.61 19.68 -19.44
C GLN A 282 11.54 18.22 -19.87
N ASN A 283 10.88 17.39 -19.05
CA ASN A 283 10.59 16.01 -19.43
C ASN A 283 9.76 15.96 -20.72
N PRO A 284 10.01 14.98 -21.62
CA PRO A 284 9.28 14.88 -22.88
C PRO A 284 7.77 14.85 -22.71
N GLY A 285 7.07 15.66 -23.48
CA GLY A 285 5.60 15.71 -23.49
C GLY A 285 4.95 16.78 -22.60
N TYR A 286 5.76 17.55 -21.86
CA TYR A 286 5.33 18.70 -21.07
C TYR A 286 5.69 20.03 -21.71
#